data_cc28f6c82a07956e7c60438ed1794705
#
_entry.id   cc28f6c82a07956e7c60438ed1794705
#
_cell.length_a   1.000
_cell.length_b   1.000
_cell.length_c   1.000
_cell.angle_alpha   90.00
_cell.angle_beta   90.00
_cell.angle_gamma   90.00
#
_symmetry.space_group_name_H-M   'P 1'
#
loop_
_entity.id
_entity.type
_entity.pdbx_description
1 polymer ?
#
loop_
_entity_poly.entity_id
_entity_poly.type
_entity_poly.pdbx_seq_one_letter_code
_entity_poly.pdbx_strand_id
1 'polypeptide(L)'
;MKNNLIKFLDIIKKDSFYFTNTDFNYFDFSMINKEDFVYCDPPYLITTGSYNDGKRGFKGWTEIEENQLLSKLDELNCRNIKFALSNVIEHKGKSNDILKSWIKSGDYEVHYMDINYANSDYQTSDKGGSVEVLITNY
;
A
#
# COMPACT_ATOMS: atom_id res chain seq x y z
N MET A 1 -10.51 11.53 20.74
CA MET A 1 -11.20 11.03 19.52
C MET A 1 -12.15 12.06 18.90
N LYS A 2 -13.18 12.58 19.59
CA LYS A 2 -14.18 13.54 19.04
C LYS A 2 -13.55 14.79 18.39
N ASN A 3 -12.57 15.43 19.04
CA ASN A 3 -11.92 16.64 18.49
C ASN A 3 -11.12 16.38 17.21
N ASN A 4 -10.51 15.19 17.06
CA ASN A 4 -9.78 14.83 15.86
C ASN A 4 -10.74 14.59 14.69
N LEU A 5 -11.90 13.99 14.97
CA LEU A 5 -12.94 13.81 13.96
C LEU A 5 -13.51 15.15 13.47
N ILE A 6 -13.75 16.11 14.37
CA ILE A 6 -14.21 17.45 14.01
C ILE A 6 -13.19 18.15 13.11
N LYS A 7 -11.90 18.14 13.49
CA LYS A 7 -10.81 18.72 12.67
C LYS A 7 -10.73 18.06 11.29
N PHE A 8 -10.87 16.74 11.22
CA PHE A 8 -10.88 16.01 9.96
C PHE A 8 -12.05 16.42 9.07
N LEU A 9 -13.27 16.54 9.64
CA LEU A 9 -14.44 17.00 8.91
C LEU A 9 -14.29 18.45 8.40
N ASP A 10 -13.65 19.32 9.18
CA ASP A 10 -13.40 20.71 8.79
C ASP A 10 -12.39 20.79 7.62
N ILE A 11 -11.40 19.89 7.57
CA ILE A 11 -10.45 19.78 6.45
C ILE A 11 -11.19 19.29 5.20
N ILE A 12 -11.94 18.19 5.30
CA ILE A 12 -12.70 17.64 4.15
C ILE A 12 -13.68 18.65 3.56
N LYS A 13 -14.25 19.54 4.37
CA LYS A 13 -15.18 20.57 3.87
C LYS A 13 -14.47 21.72 3.14
N LYS A 14 -13.20 21.97 3.42
CA LYS A 14 -12.44 23.09 2.86
C LYS A 14 -11.73 22.74 1.56
N ASP A 15 -11.29 21.49 1.45
CA ASP A 15 -10.49 21.00 0.34
C ASP A 15 -11.35 20.16 -0.62
N SER A 16 -10.90 20.04 -1.86
CA SER A 16 -11.58 19.21 -2.88
C SER A 16 -11.15 17.76 -2.72
N PHE A 17 -12.03 16.95 -2.10
CA PHE A 17 -11.84 15.50 -1.99
C PHE A 17 -12.79 14.77 -2.91
N TYR A 18 -12.27 13.82 -3.68
CA TYR A 18 -13.06 12.93 -4.52
C TYR A 18 -12.86 11.49 -4.05
N PHE A 19 -13.94 10.86 -3.64
CA PHE A 19 -13.94 9.47 -3.23
C PHE A 19 -14.55 8.61 -4.34
N THR A 20 -13.81 7.59 -4.76
CA THR A 20 -14.28 6.62 -5.75
C THR A 20 -14.22 5.21 -5.16
N ASN A 21 -15.11 4.33 -5.66
CA ASN A 21 -15.07 2.90 -5.38
C ASN A 21 -14.77 2.18 -6.69
N THR A 22 -13.51 2.27 -7.12
CA THR A 22 -13.04 1.72 -8.41
C THR A 22 -11.84 0.82 -8.14
N ASP A 23 -11.84 -0.39 -8.73
CA ASP A 23 -10.66 -1.24 -8.73
C ASP A 23 -9.53 -0.52 -9.45
N PHE A 24 -8.30 -0.59 -8.91
CA PHE A 24 -7.14 0.13 -9.44
C PHE A 24 -6.84 -0.22 -10.91
N ASN A 25 -7.21 -1.43 -11.38
CA ASN A 25 -7.06 -1.82 -12.77
C ASN A 25 -7.96 -1.05 -13.74
N TYR A 26 -9.06 -0.48 -13.23
CA TYR A 26 -10.02 0.32 -14.01
C TYR A 26 -9.91 1.81 -13.75
N PHE A 27 -9.01 2.22 -12.84
CA PHE A 27 -8.74 3.62 -12.61
C PHE A 27 -8.00 4.22 -13.82
N ASP A 28 -8.48 5.39 -14.28
CA ASP A 28 -7.84 6.08 -15.41
C ASP A 28 -6.60 6.86 -14.94
N PHE A 29 -5.44 6.20 -14.99
CA PHE A 29 -4.15 6.81 -14.66
C PHE A 29 -3.68 7.84 -15.71
N SER A 30 -4.36 7.98 -16.87
CA SER A 30 -3.99 9.00 -17.87
C SER A 30 -4.21 10.43 -17.35
N MET A 31 -5.13 10.60 -16.39
CA MET A 31 -5.43 11.88 -15.73
C MET A 31 -4.30 12.38 -14.81
N ILE A 32 -3.42 11.47 -14.38
CA ILE A 32 -2.32 11.79 -13.46
C ILE A 32 -1.12 12.29 -14.26
N ASN A 33 -0.48 13.35 -13.79
CA ASN A 33 0.68 13.97 -14.41
C ASN A 33 1.88 14.04 -13.44
N LYS A 34 3.03 14.52 -13.92
CA LYS A 34 4.29 14.54 -13.16
C LYS A 34 4.30 15.44 -11.91
N GLU A 35 3.34 16.34 -11.78
CA GLU A 35 3.18 17.19 -10.59
C GLU A 35 2.33 16.52 -9.50
N ASP A 36 1.67 15.40 -9.86
CA ASP A 36 0.86 14.63 -8.93
C ASP A 36 1.69 13.61 -8.16
N PHE A 37 1.08 13.03 -7.15
CA PHE A 37 1.66 12.00 -6.30
C PHE A 37 0.67 10.86 -6.08
N VAL A 38 1.14 9.62 -6.23
CA VAL A 38 0.32 8.43 -6.01
C VAL A 38 0.79 7.70 -4.76
N TYR A 39 -0.10 7.50 -3.79
CA TYR A 39 0.15 6.67 -2.62
C TYR A 39 -0.65 5.37 -2.74
N CYS A 40 0.01 4.24 -2.60
CA CYS A 40 -0.58 2.91 -2.64
C CYS A 40 -0.40 2.20 -1.31
N ASP A 41 -1.51 1.71 -0.76
CA ASP A 41 -1.56 0.88 0.45
C ASP A 41 -2.47 -0.33 0.16
N PRO A 42 -2.00 -1.29 -0.66
CA PRO A 42 -2.77 -2.47 -1.02
C PRO A 42 -2.88 -3.45 0.15
N PRO A 43 -3.78 -4.44 0.06
CA PRO A 43 -3.69 -5.61 0.92
C PRO A 43 -2.34 -6.30 0.74
N TYR A 44 -1.68 -6.71 1.81
CA TYR A 44 -0.35 -7.30 1.72
C TYR A 44 -0.43 -8.79 1.38
N LEU A 45 0.28 -9.20 0.32
CA LEU A 45 0.22 -10.55 -0.24
C LEU A 45 0.48 -11.66 0.78
N ILE A 46 1.46 -11.46 1.65
CA ILE A 46 1.91 -12.49 2.60
C ILE A 46 1.26 -12.39 3.98
N THR A 47 0.39 -11.38 4.20
CA THR A 47 -0.39 -11.24 5.43
C THR A 47 -1.84 -11.57 5.16
N THR A 48 -2.46 -12.37 6.02
CA THR A 48 -3.89 -12.67 5.93
C THR A 48 -4.64 -11.80 6.93
N GLY A 49 -5.23 -10.71 6.44
CA GLY A 49 -6.21 -9.93 7.18
C GLY A 49 -7.63 -10.43 6.89
N SER A 50 -8.59 -10.08 7.73
CA SER A 50 -10.00 -10.45 7.52
C SER A 50 -10.64 -9.80 6.28
N TYR A 51 -9.96 -8.85 5.65
CA TYR A 51 -10.40 -8.11 4.47
C TYR A 51 -9.74 -8.59 3.16
N ASN A 52 -8.68 -9.41 3.22
CA ASN A 52 -7.99 -9.93 2.04
C ASN A 52 -7.99 -11.47 1.96
N ASP A 53 -8.82 -12.11 2.78
CA ASP A 53 -8.94 -13.58 2.86
C ASP A 53 -9.85 -14.20 1.77
N GLY A 54 -10.37 -13.38 0.85
CA GLY A 54 -11.29 -13.79 -0.22
C GLY A 54 -12.68 -14.16 0.27
N LYS A 55 -13.03 -13.89 1.53
CA LYS A 55 -14.32 -14.17 2.14
C LYS A 55 -15.18 -12.92 2.26
N ARG A 56 -16.44 -13.08 2.62
CA ARG A 56 -17.40 -11.98 2.88
C ARG A 56 -17.60 -11.02 1.70
N GLY A 57 -17.47 -11.52 0.47
CA GLY A 57 -17.68 -10.74 -0.74
C GLY A 57 -16.49 -9.86 -1.16
N PHE A 58 -15.36 -9.91 -0.45
CA PHE A 58 -14.12 -9.27 -0.88
C PHE A 58 -13.33 -10.24 -1.76
N LYS A 59 -12.82 -9.72 -2.89
CA LYS A 59 -11.84 -10.43 -3.69
C LYS A 59 -10.55 -10.53 -2.89
N GLY A 60 -9.96 -11.73 -2.79
CA GLY A 60 -8.65 -11.89 -2.16
C GLY A 60 -7.56 -11.15 -2.94
N TRP A 61 -6.49 -10.75 -2.23
CA TRP A 61 -5.28 -10.23 -2.86
C TRP A 61 -4.33 -11.40 -3.14
N THR A 62 -4.00 -11.60 -4.40
CA THR A 62 -3.17 -12.71 -4.88
C THR A 62 -1.93 -12.19 -5.61
N GLU A 63 -1.06 -13.11 -6.04
CA GLU A 63 0.10 -12.78 -6.87
C GLU A 63 -0.29 -12.07 -8.18
N ILE A 64 -1.51 -12.29 -8.66
CA ILE A 64 -2.01 -11.61 -9.88
C ILE A 64 -2.19 -10.13 -9.61
N GLU A 65 -2.92 -9.77 -8.54
CA GLU A 65 -3.16 -8.37 -8.15
C GLU A 65 -1.84 -7.68 -7.79
N GLU A 66 -0.94 -8.39 -7.08
CA GLU A 66 0.38 -7.86 -6.73
C GLU A 66 1.16 -7.48 -7.99
N ASN A 67 1.31 -8.40 -8.96
CA ASN A 67 2.02 -8.14 -10.21
C ASN A 67 1.36 -7.03 -11.04
N GLN A 68 0.03 -6.97 -11.08
CA GLN A 68 -0.69 -5.92 -11.80
C GLN A 68 -0.42 -4.54 -11.18
N LEU A 69 -0.42 -4.43 -9.84
CA LEU A 69 -0.11 -3.18 -9.17
C LEU A 69 1.33 -2.74 -9.44
N LEU A 70 2.30 -3.65 -9.30
CA LEU A 70 3.71 -3.35 -9.55
C LEU A 70 3.95 -2.89 -10.99
N SER A 71 3.29 -3.53 -11.96
CA SER A 71 3.33 -3.10 -13.37
C SER A 71 2.76 -1.68 -13.57
N LYS A 72 1.70 -1.32 -12.83
CA LYS A 72 1.16 0.06 -12.86
C LYS A 72 2.14 1.06 -12.27
N LEU A 73 2.86 0.71 -11.22
CA LEU A 73 3.90 1.56 -10.63
C LEU A 73 5.07 1.76 -11.60
N ASP A 74 5.45 0.72 -12.36
CA ASP A 74 6.46 0.84 -13.42
C ASP A 74 6.00 1.80 -14.54
N GLU A 75 4.72 1.73 -14.95
CA GLU A 75 4.14 2.68 -15.91
C GLU A 75 4.20 4.13 -15.38
N LEU A 76 3.88 4.34 -14.10
CA LEU A 76 3.97 5.67 -13.46
C LEU A 76 5.41 6.15 -13.41
N ASN A 77 6.35 5.27 -13.06
CA ASN A 77 7.78 5.57 -13.03
C ASN A 77 8.29 6.01 -14.42
N CYS A 78 7.94 5.28 -15.48
CA CYS A 78 8.28 5.64 -16.86
C CYS A 78 7.74 7.01 -17.28
N ARG A 79 6.64 7.48 -16.66
CA ARG A 79 6.04 8.79 -16.89
C ARG A 79 6.59 9.87 -15.95
N ASN A 80 7.58 9.56 -15.11
CA ASN A 80 8.12 10.44 -14.06
C ASN A 80 7.05 10.94 -13.08
N ILE A 81 6.05 10.10 -12.78
CA ILE A 81 5.04 10.36 -11.76
C ILE A 81 5.55 9.78 -10.45
N LYS A 82 5.61 10.60 -9.42
CA LYS A 82 6.06 10.17 -8.10
C LYS A 82 5.05 9.28 -7.43
N PHE A 83 5.54 8.21 -6.81
CA PHE A 83 4.70 7.35 -6.00
C PHE A 83 5.37 6.89 -4.70
N ALA A 84 4.55 6.45 -3.76
CA ALA A 84 4.99 5.67 -2.61
C ALA A 84 4.08 4.44 -2.45
N LEU A 85 4.68 3.28 -2.24
CA LEU A 85 4.02 2.01 -1.99
C LEU A 85 4.34 1.54 -0.57
N SER A 86 3.33 1.40 0.28
CA SER A 86 3.41 0.69 1.55
C SER A 86 3.22 -0.81 1.31
N ASN A 87 4.11 -1.66 1.82
CA ASN A 87 3.97 -3.11 1.69
C ASN A 87 4.79 -3.85 2.75
N VAL A 88 4.68 -5.19 2.77
CA VAL A 88 5.41 -6.09 3.66
C VAL A 88 6.26 -7.04 2.86
N ILE A 89 7.57 -7.06 3.11
CA ILE A 89 8.52 -7.95 2.42
C ILE A 89 8.72 -9.28 3.16
N GLU A 90 8.53 -9.32 4.48
CA GLU A 90 8.59 -10.53 5.29
C GLU A 90 7.54 -10.49 6.41
N HIS A 91 6.90 -11.64 6.68
CA HIS A 91 5.93 -11.79 7.75
C HIS A 91 5.88 -13.23 8.25
N LYS A 92 6.21 -13.46 9.52
CA LYS A 92 6.12 -14.80 10.18
C LYS A 92 6.77 -15.92 9.34
N GLY A 93 7.99 -15.67 8.83
CA GLY A 93 8.74 -16.63 8.01
C GLY A 93 8.30 -16.77 6.56
N LYS A 94 7.29 -16.01 6.11
CA LYS A 94 6.93 -15.88 4.70
C LYS A 94 7.66 -14.71 4.07
N SER A 95 8.01 -14.82 2.79
CA SER A 95 8.68 -13.79 1.99
C SER A 95 7.79 -13.37 0.82
N ASN A 96 7.72 -12.08 0.53
CA ASN A 96 7.14 -11.56 -0.70
C ASN A 96 8.24 -11.48 -1.78
N ASP A 97 8.49 -12.61 -2.44
CA ASP A 97 9.57 -12.72 -3.41
C ASP A 97 9.27 -11.94 -4.69
N ILE A 98 8.00 -11.75 -5.02
CA ILE A 98 7.56 -10.89 -6.15
C ILE A 98 8.01 -9.46 -5.90
N LEU A 99 7.66 -8.91 -4.74
CA LEU A 99 8.03 -7.54 -4.36
C LEU A 99 9.56 -7.38 -4.27
N LYS A 100 10.27 -8.35 -3.66
CA LYS A 100 11.73 -8.32 -3.57
C LYS A 100 12.41 -8.33 -4.94
N SER A 101 11.87 -9.11 -5.87
CA SER A 101 12.38 -9.18 -7.23
C SER A 101 12.15 -7.89 -8.00
N TRP A 102 10.95 -7.31 -7.85
CA TRP A 102 10.59 -6.03 -8.46
C TRP A 102 11.47 -4.89 -7.95
N ILE A 103 11.67 -4.78 -6.63
CA ILE A 103 12.58 -3.78 -6.04
C ILE A 103 13.99 -3.88 -6.63
N LYS A 104 14.52 -5.10 -6.82
CA LYS A 104 15.85 -5.33 -7.38
C LYS A 104 15.97 -4.99 -8.87
N SER A 105 14.86 -5.06 -9.60
CA SER A 105 14.83 -4.79 -11.05
C SER A 105 14.67 -3.32 -11.38
N GLY A 106 14.21 -2.50 -10.43
CA GLY A 106 13.98 -1.07 -10.58
C GLY A 106 14.97 -0.24 -9.78
N ASP A 107 14.95 1.07 -10.04
CA ASP A 107 15.72 2.08 -9.28
C ASP A 107 14.78 2.73 -8.24
N TYR A 108 14.47 1.96 -7.20
CA TYR A 108 13.54 2.36 -6.14
C TYR A 108 14.26 2.55 -4.81
N GLU A 109 13.89 3.59 -4.06
CA GLU A 109 14.30 3.72 -2.67
C GLU A 109 13.41 2.89 -1.75
N VAL A 110 14.03 2.14 -0.83
CA VAL A 110 13.35 1.29 0.15
C VAL A 110 13.60 1.80 1.55
N HIS A 111 12.56 2.29 2.20
CA HIS A 111 12.58 2.77 3.57
C HIS A 111 12.00 1.68 4.48
N TYR A 112 12.83 1.13 5.35
CA TYR A 112 12.39 0.13 6.34
C TYR A 112 11.69 0.84 7.49
N MET A 113 10.46 0.39 7.80
CA MET A 113 9.67 0.98 8.87
C MET A 113 9.95 0.25 10.17
N ASP A 114 10.52 0.95 11.14
CA ASP A 114 10.69 0.43 12.50
C ASP A 114 9.39 0.67 13.30
N ILE A 115 8.37 -0.14 13.02
CA ILE A 115 7.07 0.00 13.64
C ILE A 115 7.04 -0.84 14.92
N ASN A 116 7.21 -0.18 16.04
CA ASN A 116 7.00 -0.78 17.34
C ASN A 116 5.50 -0.77 17.69
N TYR A 117 4.78 -1.86 17.39
CA TYR A 117 3.35 -2.03 17.71
C TYR A 117 3.07 -2.19 19.21
N ALA A 118 3.96 -1.74 20.11
CA ALA A 118 3.79 -1.88 21.56
C ALA A 118 2.50 -1.24 22.11
N ASN A 119 1.80 -0.43 21.33
CA ASN A 119 0.59 0.30 21.74
C ASN A 119 -0.71 -0.20 21.08
N SER A 120 -0.69 -1.27 20.29
CA SER A 120 -1.93 -1.85 19.77
C SER A 120 -2.43 -2.93 20.75
N ASP A 121 -3.70 -2.88 21.16
CA ASP A 121 -4.36 -3.81 22.08
C ASP A 121 -4.40 -5.29 21.58
N TYR A 122 -3.77 -5.58 20.45
CA TYR A 122 -3.54 -6.92 19.94
C TYR A 122 -2.19 -7.46 20.40
N GLN A 123 -2.11 -7.79 21.70
CA GLN A 123 -1.02 -8.60 22.23
C GLN A 123 -1.14 -10.03 21.72
N THR A 124 -0.65 -10.30 20.51
CA THR A 124 -0.29 -11.67 20.15
C THR A 124 1.17 -11.88 20.55
N SER A 125 1.38 -12.86 21.42
CA SER A 125 2.67 -13.29 21.94
C SER A 125 3.63 -13.92 20.90
N ASP A 126 3.33 -13.77 19.63
CA ASP A 126 4.10 -14.32 18.52
C ASP A 126 5.18 -13.29 18.08
N LYS A 127 6.42 -13.59 18.45
CA LYS A 127 7.64 -12.84 18.11
C LYS A 127 8.08 -12.96 16.63
N GLY A 128 7.17 -13.29 15.73
CA GLY A 128 7.42 -13.25 14.29
C GLY A 128 7.13 -11.84 13.74
N GLY A 129 8.15 -10.98 13.74
CA GLY A 129 8.01 -9.61 13.24
C GLY A 129 7.61 -9.57 11.76
N SER A 130 6.84 -8.53 11.39
CA SER A 130 6.71 -8.10 10.00
C SER A 130 7.86 -7.17 9.66
N VAL A 131 8.38 -7.26 8.45
CA VAL A 131 9.29 -6.27 7.88
C VAL A 131 8.47 -5.43 6.90
N GLU A 132 8.04 -4.28 7.39
CA GLU A 132 7.26 -3.31 6.62
C GLU A 132 8.19 -2.32 5.93
N VAL A 133 7.82 -1.93 4.72
CA VAL A 133 8.59 -1.01 3.90
C VAL A 133 7.72 0.04 3.26
N LEU A 134 8.28 1.22 3.06
CA LEU A 134 7.77 2.23 2.14
C LEU A 134 8.74 2.30 0.95
N ILE A 135 8.24 2.08 -0.25
CA ILE A 135 9.03 2.09 -1.47
C ILE A 135 8.66 3.32 -2.28
N THR A 136 9.67 4.07 -2.72
CA THR A 136 9.47 5.30 -3.50
C THR A 136 10.33 5.29 -4.77
N ASN A 137 9.95 6.10 -5.77
CA ASN A 137 10.70 6.30 -7.01
C ASN A 137 11.31 7.71 -7.12
N TYR A 138 11.55 8.38 -5.98
CA TYR A 138 12.11 9.75 -5.95
C TYR A 138 12.98 9.96 -4.74
#